data_7b26a14af1f897405d01a7b1d621b3b1
#
_entry.id   7b26a14af1f897405d01a7b1d621b3b1
#
_cell.length_a   1.000
_cell.length_b   1.000
_cell.length_c   1.000
_cell.angle_alpha   90.00
_cell.angle_beta   90.00
_cell.angle_gamma   90.00
#
_symmetry.space_group_name_H-M   'P 1'
#
loop_
_entity.id
_entity.type
_entity.pdbx_description
1 polymer ?
#
loop_
_entity_poly.entity_id
_entity_poly.type
_entity_poly.pdbx_seq_one_letter_code
_entity_poly.pdbx_strand_id
1 'polypeptide(L)'
;LEPRLFYLYVPEEDQDDIPIFDTGESSFSYSSLWRENRFSGKDRIGDANQVSLGVTSRWVEPNGFERQRFSIGQAFYFEDRKVQLRGIDYRTRSSATADVSPYALEYMYRYNQDWRFTSTFNWDPDSHSTRSGSAMWHYQPADNPGKIVNLGYRYRNDTMRFDQATGEWTYGGDYGTPGTPEYIKDYYKINQHDFSVIWPVVPQWSVIARWQHDYSRSRTLEAFGGFEYDSCCWKLRLINRYWIDYDEVSLNPSRNDEPDRGIFLQIVLKGLGGVVGNATETFLDEGIQGYREREDQAF
;
A
#
# COMPACT_ATOMS: atom_id res chain seq x y z
N LEU A 1 6.70 -25.15 10.08
CA LEU A 1 5.27 -24.99 9.81
C LEU A 1 4.58 -24.51 11.08
N GLU A 2 3.82 -23.41 10.98
CA GLU A 2 3.20 -22.70 12.12
C GLU A 2 1.70 -22.58 11.86
N PRO A 3 0.88 -23.55 12.29
CA PRO A 3 -0.59 -23.39 12.24
C PRO A 3 -1.03 -22.37 13.28
N ARG A 4 -2.05 -21.58 12.94
CA ARG A 4 -2.65 -20.58 13.81
C ARG A 4 -4.17 -20.65 13.73
N LEU A 5 -4.82 -20.62 14.90
CA LEU A 5 -6.26 -20.51 15.07
C LEU A 5 -6.54 -19.35 16.01
N PHE A 6 -7.54 -18.53 15.67
CA PHE A 6 -7.97 -17.40 16.48
C PHE A 6 -9.48 -17.32 16.45
N TYR A 7 -10.11 -17.36 17.62
CA TYR A 7 -11.54 -17.11 17.79
C TYR A 7 -11.74 -15.72 18.40
N LEU A 8 -12.64 -14.96 17.81
CA LEU A 8 -13.01 -13.64 18.30
C LEU A 8 -14.51 -13.54 18.41
N TYR A 9 -14.98 -13.10 19.59
CA TYR A 9 -16.35 -12.72 19.84
C TYR A 9 -16.41 -11.33 20.44
N VAL A 10 -17.10 -10.43 19.76
CA VAL A 10 -17.41 -9.06 20.22
C VAL A 10 -18.89 -8.84 19.93
N PRO A 11 -19.74 -8.66 20.96
CA PRO A 11 -21.16 -8.42 20.74
C PRO A 11 -21.39 -7.12 19.98
N GLU A 12 -22.49 -7.07 19.23
CA GLU A 12 -22.96 -5.82 18.62
C GLU A 12 -23.39 -4.84 19.72
N GLU A 13 -22.91 -3.62 19.65
CA GLU A 13 -23.34 -2.49 20.47
C GLU A 13 -23.69 -1.32 19.55
N ASP A 14 -24.77 -0.62 19.83
CA ASP A 14 -25.14 0.59 19.11
C ASP A 14 -24.13 1.72 19.38
N GLN A 15 -23.52 2.21 18.34
CA GLN A 15 -22.49 3.25 18.39
C GLN A 15 -22.82 4.42 17.45
N ASP A 16 -24.07 4.55 16.97
CA ASP A 16 -24.44 5.53 15.97
C ASP A 16 -24.35 6.96 16.50
N ASP A 17 -24.55 7.15 17.80
CA ASP A 17 -24.39 8.44 18.48
C ASP A 17 -22.92 8.82 18.74
N ILE A 18 -21.97 7.93 18.50
CA ILE A 18 -20.54 8.20 18.70
C ILE A 18 -19.95 8.78 17.41
N PRO A 19 -19.44 10.03 17.45
CA PRO A 19 -18.83 10.64 16.27
C PRO A 19 -17.54 9.93 15.89
N ILE A 20 -17.28 9.86 14.57
CA ILE A 20 -16.08 9.27 14.01
C ILE A 20 -15.10 10.38 13.64
N PHE A 21 -13.91 10.40 14.24
CA PHE A 21 -12.86 11.38 13.99
C PHE A 21 -11.73 10.82 13.13
N ASP A 22 -11.04 9.78 13.60
CA ASP A 22 -9.83 9.21 12.98
C ASP A 22 -9.96 7.72 12.64
N THR A 23 -11.15 7.17 12.71
CA THR A 23 -11.42 5.76 12.44
C THR A 23 -11.67 5.50 10.97
N GLY A 24 -10.93 4.56 10.40
CA GLY A 24 -11.13 3.99 9.08
C GLY A 24 -11.21 2.47 9.13
N GLU A 25 -11.71 1.85 8.09
CA GLU A 25 -11.63 0.39 7.95
C GLU A 25 -10.24 -0.01 7.47
N SER A 26 -9.61 -0.93 8.20
CA SER A 26 -8.28 -1.44 7.84
C SER A 26 -8.36 -2.29 6.57
N SER A 27 -7.41 -2.13 5.66
CA SER A 27 -7.28 -2.99 4.49
C SER A 27 -7.09 -4.45 4.91
N PHE A 28 -7.78 -5.35 4.20
CA PHE A 28 -7.71 -6.78 4.49
C PHE A 28 -6.35 -7.36 4.10
N SER A 29 -5.76 -8.18 4.98
CA SER A 29 -4.47 -8.83 4.80
C SER A 29 -4.38 -10.07 5.69
N TYR A 30 -3.34 -10.89 5.53
CA TYR A 30 -3.10 -12.02 6.44
C TYR A 30 -2.98 -11.56 7.91
N SER A 31 -2.35 -10.40 8.16
CA SER A 31 -2.23 -9.85 9.51
C SER A 31 -3.55 -9.41 10.11
N SER A 32 -4.52 -8.97 9.29
CA SER A 32 -5.84 -8.55 9.77
C SER A 32 -6.70 -9.69 10.30
N LEU A 33 -6.44 -10.94 9.89
CA LEU A 33 -7.10 -12.14 10.40
C LEU A 33 -6.93 -12.33 11.93
N TRP A 34 -5.91 -11.70 12.51
CA TRP A 34 -5.50 -11.87 13.90
C TRP A 34 -5.76 -10.63 14.76
N ARG A 35 -6.47 -9.63 14.20
CA ARG A 35 -6.82 -8.40 14.92
C ARG A 35 -8.13 -8.56 15.67
N GLU A 36 -8.22 -7.87 16.81
CA GLU A 36 -9.43 -7.81 17.64
C GLU A 36 -10.46 -6.82 17.10
N ASN A 37 -10.03 -5.82 16.31
CA ASN A 37 -10.91 -4.83 15.72
C ASN A 37 -10.56 -4.64 14.22
N ARG A 38 -11.60 -4.64 13.35
CA ARG A 38 -11.44 -4.38 11.91
C ARG A 38 -11.25 -2.89 11.59
N PHE A 39 -11.59 -2.02 12.53
CA PHE A 39 -11.38 -0.59 12.38
C PHE A 39 -10.03 -0.15 12.97
N SER A 40 -9.44 0.90 12.38
CA SER A 40 -8.34 1.66 12.97
C SER A 40 -8.89 2.71 13.93
N GLY A 41 -8.06 3.25 14.81
CA GLY A 41 -8.51 4.22 15.78
C GLY A 41 -9.29 3.61 16.97
N LYS A 42 -9.99 4.45 17.73
CA LYS A 42 -10.69 4.07 18.96
C LYS A 42 -12.18 4.42 18.96
N ASP A 43 -12.63 5.15 17.93
CA ASP A 43 -14.00 5.69 17.91
C ASP A 43 -15.05 4.66 17.47
N ARG A 44 -14.61 3.52 16.95
CA ARG A 44 -15.49 2.46 16.50
C ARG A 44 -14.92 1.09 16.83
N ILE A 45 -15.73 0.24 17.46
CA ILE A 45 -15.38 -1.16 17.74
C ILE A 45 -16.30 -2.04 16.91
N GLY A 46 -15.72 -2.87 16.05
CA GLY A 46 -16.48 -3.79 15.20
C GLY A 46 -16.99 -4.99 15.98
N ASP A 47 -18.27 -5.31 15.81
CA ASP A 47 -18.83 -6.59 16.22
C ASP A 47 -18.13 -7.75 15.48
N ALA A 48 -18.00 -8.88 16.14
CA ALA A 48 -17.36 -10.06 15.58
C ALA A 48 -17.86 -11.34 16.26
N ASN A 49 -18.12 -12.35 15.44
CA ASN A 49 -18.26 -13.75 15.85
C ASN A 49 -17.62 -14.59 14.77
N GLN A 50 -16.33 -14.91 14.94
CA GLN A 50 -15.54 -15.50 13.86
C GLN A 50 -14.43 -16.43 14.36
N VAL A 51 -14.07 -17.38 13.50
CA VAL A 51 -12.83 -18.16 13.62
C VAL A 51 -11.91 -17.85 12.44
N SER A 52 -10.69 -17.46 12.73
CA SER A 52 -9.63 -17.30 11.73
C SER A 52 -8.68 -18.49 11.78
N LEU A 53 -8.43 -19.08 10.62
CA LEU A 53 -7.48 -20.16 10.43
C LEU A 53 -6.36 -19.72 9.51
N GLY A 54 -5.13 -20.11 9.81
CA GLY A 54 -4.00 -19.83 8.96
C GLY A 54 -2.83 -20.74 9.21
N VAL A 55 -1.94 -20.76 8.23
CA VAL A 55 -0.68 -21.50 8.33
C VAL A 55 0.44 -20.67 7.73
N THR A 56 1.58 -20.65 8.42
CA THR A 56 2.82 -20.06 7.92
C THR A 56 3.87 -21.14 7.78
N SER A 57 4.49 -21.22 6.62
CA SER A 57 5.65 -22.07 6.35
C SER A 57 6.88 -21.20 6.20
N ARG A 58 7.94 -21.52 6.94
CA ARG A 58 9.23 -20.83 6.87
C ARG A 58 10.34 -21.80 6.50
N TRP A 59 11.19 -21.36 5.61
CA TRP A 59 12.45 -22.03 5.33
C TRP A 59 13.59 -21.18 5.88
N VAL A 60 14.21 -21.70 6.93
CA VAL A 60 15.34 -21.07 7.61
C VAL A 60 16.58 -21.96 7.37
N GLU A 61 17.63 -21.36 6.89
CA GLU A 61 18.92 -22.02 6.67
C GLU A 61 19.63 -22.29 8.01
N PRO A 62 20.63 -23.20 8.03
CA PRO A 62 21.37 -23.52 9.27
C PRO A 62 22.07 -22.32 9.94
N ASN A 63 22.37 -21.27 9.17
CA ASN A 63 22.95 -20.02 9.67
C ASN A 63 21.92 -19.05 10.27
N GLY A 64 20.62 -19.44 10.34
CA GLY A 64 19.52 -18.61 10.82
C GLY A 64 18.91 -17.69 9.76
N PHE A 65 19.40 -17.71 8.52
CA PHE A 65 18.86 -16.88 7.45
C PHE A 65 17.50 -17.40 6.96
N GLU A 66 16.43 -16.58 7.11
CA GLU A 66 15.10 -16.91 6.60
C GLU A 66 15.07 -16.70 5.09
N ARG A 67 15.14 -17.80 4.34
CA ARG A 67 15.16 -17.80 2.87
C ARG A 67 13.81 -17.46 2.28
N GLN A 68 12.75 -18.08 2.82
CA GLN A 68 11.39 -17.82 2.36
C GLN A 68 10.37 -18.01 3.46
N ARG A 69 9.25 -17.30 3.32
CA ARG A 69 8.08 -17.41 4.16
C ARG A 69 6.84 -17.37 3.26
N PHE A 70 5.96 -18.30 3.48
CA PHE A 70 4.64 -18.35 2.85
C PHE A 70 3.58 -18.42 3.93
N SER A 71 2.57 -17.58 3.87
CA SER A 71 1.44 -17.58 4.78
C SER A 71 0.15 -17.59 3.99
N ILE A 72 -0.83 -18.37 4.44
CA ILE A 72 -2.19 -18.40 3.90
C ILE A 72 -3.17 -18.51 5.06
N GLY A 73 -4.30 -17.82 4.94
CA GLY A 73 -5.36 -17.89 5.95
C GLY A 73 -6.68 -17.34 5.45
N GLN A 74 -7.73 -17.63 6.23
CA GLN A 74 -9.10 -17.22 5.99
C GLN A 74 -9.86 -17.10 7.32
N ALA A 75 -10.83 -16.21 7.41
CA ALA A 75 -11.78 -16.15 8.51
C ALA A 75 -13.14 -16.71 8.08
N PHE A 76 -13.79 -17.38 9.03
CA PHE A 76 -15.15 -17.91 8.93
C PHE A 76 -16.02 -17.14 9.90
N TYR A 77 -17.08 -16.53 9.40
CA TYR A 77 -17.98 -15.66 10.16
C TYR A 77 -19.25 -16.44 10.52
N PHE A 78 -19.66 -16.35 11.78
CA PHE A 78 -20.87 -16.99 12.29
C PHE A 78 -22.05 -16.02 12.39
N GLU A 79 -21.78 -14.71 12.27
CA GLU A 79 -22.77 -13.65 12.27
C GLU A 79 -22.39 -12.54 11.31
N ASP A 80 -23.37 -11.81 10.81
CA ASP A 80 -23.18 -10.61 10.01
C ASP A 80 -22.43 -9.54 10.81
N ARG A 81 -21.56 -8.79 10.14
CA ARG A 81 -20.81 -7.65 10.76
C ARG A 81 -21.65 -6.39 10.64
N LYS A 82 -22.48 -6.13 11.66
CA LYS A 82 -23.52 -5.10 11.65
C LYS A 82 -22.97 -3.69 11.90
N VAL A 83 -21.96 -3.55 12.75
CA VAL A 83 -21.35 -2.26 13.03
C VAL A 83 -20.57 -1.79 11.81
N GLN A 84 -20.98 -0.66 11.23
CA GLN A 84 -20.38 -0.07 10.03
C GLN A 84 -19.89 1.35 10.30
N LEU A 85 -19.18 1.93 9.34
CA LEU A 85 -18.82 3.35 9.38
C LEU A 85 -19.93 4.20 8.73
N ARG A 86 -20.22 5.37 9.32
CA ARG A 86 -21.05 6.44 8.73
C ARG A 86 -22.46 6.03 8.29
N GLY A 87 -23.17 5.26 9.12
CA GLY A 87 -24.59 4.92 8.85
C GLY A 87 -24.81 4.06 7.61
N ILE A 88 -23.80 3.30 7.20
CA ILE A 88 -23.94 2.31 6.13
C ILE A 88 -24.78 1.14 6.66
N ASP A 89 -25.89 0.82 6.00
CA ASP A 89 -26.64 -0.42 6.31
C ASP A 89 -25.82 -1.63 5.89
N TYR A 90 -25.42 -2.47 6.84
CA TYR A 90 -24.60 -3.66 6.61
C TYR A 90 -25.22 -4.63 5.60
N ARG A 91 -26.57 -4.68 5.49
CA ARG A 91 -27.29 -5.54 4.56
C ARG A 91 -27.05 -5.19 3.10
N THR A 92 -26.69 -3.93 2.84
CA THR A 92 -26.35 -3.44 1.51
C THR A 92 -24.89 -3.69 1.14
N ARG A 93 -24.13 -4.35 2.03
CA ARG A 93 -22.69 -4.55 1.90
C ARG A 93 -22.35 -6.04 1.88
N SER A 94 -22.03 -6.60 0.73
CA SER A 94 -21.71 -8.02 0.57
C SER A 94 -20.61 -8.53 1.51
N SER A 95 -19.58 -7.69 1.74
CA SER A 95 -18.50 -8.06 2.68
C SER A 95 -18.94 -8.10 4.15
N ALA A 96 -20.07 -7.50 4.51
CA ALA A 96 -20.59 -7.54 5.87
C ALA A 96 -21.49 -8.77 6.13
N THR A 97 -22.08 -9.32 5.07
CA THR A 97 -22.99 -10.49 5.13
C THR A 97 -22.36 -11.78 4.63
N ALA A 98 -21.13 -11.76 4.12
CA ALA A 98 -20.42 -12.96 3.66
C ALA A 98 -20.11 -13.91 4.82
N ASP A 99 -20.22 -15.23 4.60
CA ASP A 99 -19.89 -16.26 5.58
C ASP A 99 -18.38 -16.46 5.77
N VAL A 100 -17.58 -16.06 4.78
CA VAL A 100 -16.13 -16.21 4.79
C VAL A 100 -15.43 -14.93 4.35
N SER A 101 -14.19 -14.75 4.79
CA SER A 101 -13.32 -13.68 4.26
C SER A 101 -12.71 -14.09 2.92
N PRO A 102 -12.14 -13.16 2.16
CA PRO A 102 -11.16 -13.51 1.13
C PRO A 102 -10.04 -14.39 1.69
N TYR A 103 -9.46 -15.24 0.85
CA TYR A 103 -8.17 -15.86 1.17
C TYR A 103 -7.10 -14.78 1.20
N ALA A 104 -6.32 -14.74 2.29
CA ALA A 104 -5.16 -13.87 2.42
C ALA A 104 -3.89 -14.69 2.28
N LEU A 105 -3.07 -14.32 1.30
CA LEU A 105 -1.77 -14.94 1.05
C LEU A 105 -0.68 -13.89 1.17
N GLU A 106 0.45 -14.29 1.80
CA GLU A 106 1.66 -13.50 1.86
C GLU A 106 2.85 -14.37 1.51
N TYR A 107 3.74 -13.87 0.68
CA TYR A 107 4.97 -14.55 0.30
C TYR A 107 6.17 -13.61 0.41
N MET A 108 7.23 -14.09 1.02
CA MET A 108 8.53 -13.43 1.07
C MET A 108 9.62 -14.40 0.66
N TYR A 109 10.50 -13.94 -0.21
CA TYR A 109 11.68 -14.65 -0.65
C TYR A 109 12.91 -13.75 -0.58
N ARG A 110 13.99 -14.24 0.01
CA ARG A 110 15.30 -13.60 0.02
C ARG A 110 16.28 -14.45 -0.77
N TYR A 111 16.74 -13.95 -1.89
CA TYR A 111 17.78 -14.62 -2.65
C TYR A 111 19.12 -14.61 -1.89
N ASN A 112 19.46 -13.47 -1.29
CA ASN A 112 20.56 -13.25 -0.36
C ASN A 112 20.20 -12.10 0.58
N GLN A 113 21.18 -11.49 1.24
CA GLN A 113 20.93 -10.33 2.12
C GLN A 113 20.53 -9.07 1.35
N ASP A 114 20.92 -8.95 0.08
CA ASP A 114 20.74 -7.77 -0.76
C ASP A 114 19.43 -7.78 -1.53
N TRP A 115 18.90 -8.97 -1.86
CA TRP A 115 17.72 -9.14 -2.68
C TRP A 115 16.54 -9.71 -1.90
N ARG A 116 15.43 -9.00 -1.94
CA ARG A 116 14.17 -9.41 -1.33
C ARG A 116 13.01 -9.26 -2.29
N PHE A 117 12.21 -10.28 -2.38
CA PHE A 117 10.91 -10.28 -3.03
C PHE A 117 9.82 -10.43 -1.98
N THR A 118 8.76 -9.61 -2.05
CA THR A 118 7.56 -9.73 -1.22
C THR A 118 6.34 -9.67 -2.09
N SER A 119 5.32 -10.46 -1.77
CA SER A 119 4.04 -10.44 -2.49
C SER A 119 2.90 -10.67 -1.51
N THR A 120 1.79 -9.98 -1.73
CA THR A 120 0.52 -10.22 -1.06
C THR A 120 -0.55 -10.51 -2.10
N PHE A 121 -1.54 -11.32 -1.74
CA PHE A 121 -2.64 -11.63 -2.64
C PHE A 121 -3.89 -11.95 -1.85
N ASN A 122 -5.00 -11.29 -2.16
CA ASN A 122 -6.30 -11.51 -1.56
C ASN A 122 -7.30 -11.88 -2.65
N TRP A 123 -7.89 -13.07 -2.53
CA TRP A 123 -8.87 -13.60 -3.45
C TRP A 123 -10.17 -13.92 -2.73
N ASP A 124 -11.26 -13.41 -3.25
CA ASP A 124 -12.58 -13.56 -2.69
C ASP A 124 -13.31 -14.73 -3.36
N PRO A 125 -13.66 -15.79 -2.59
CA PRO A 125 -14.35 -16.94 -3.13
C PRO A 125 -15.80 -16.65 -3.51
N ASP A 126 -16.48 -15.71 -2.85
CA ASP A 126 -17.89 -15.41 -3.10
C ASP A 126 -18.07 -14.69 -4.44
N SER A 127 -17.27 -13.67 -4.69
CA SER A 127 -17.29 -12.93 -5.95
C SER A 127 -16.42 -13.53 -7.04
N HIS A 128 -15.66 -14.61 -6.76
CA HIS A 128 -14.67 -15.22 -7.65
C HIS A 128 -13.69 -14.20 -8.24
N SER A 129 -13.28 -13.24 -7.45
CA SER A 129 -12.46 -12.12 -7.92
C SER A 129 -11.26 -11.83 -7.01
N THR A 130 -10.20 -11.29 -7.61
CA THR A 130 -9.06 -10.74 -6.88
C THR A 130 -9.47 -9.40 -6.25
N ARG A 131 -9.37 -9.28 -4.94
CA ARG A 131 -9.62 -8.04 -4.19
C ARG A 131 -8.42 -7.13 -4.19
N SER A 132 -7.26 -7.69 -3.90
CA SER A 132 -6.00 -6.95 -3.93
C SER A 132 -4.81 -7.87 -4.13
N GLY A 133 -3.72 -7.29 -4.57
CA GLY A 133 -2.45 -7.97 -4.70
C GLY A 133 -1.32 -6.99 -4.86
N SER A 134 -0.15 -7.36 -4.38
CA SER A 134 1.07 -6.59 -4.58
C SER A 134 2.25 -7.51 -4.80
N ALA A 135 3.23 -7.02 -5.52
CA ALA A 135 4.53 -7.65 -5.67
C ALA A 135 5.61 -6.57 -5.61
N MET A 136 6.64 -6.78 -4.82
CA MET A 136 7.75 -5.85 -4.67
C MET A 136 9.06 -6.60 -4.74
N TRP A 137 9.93 -6.17 -5.66
CA TRP A 137 11.31 -6.60 -5.75
C TRP A 137 12.21 -5.48 -5.26
N HIS A 138 13.01 -5.74 -4.25
CA HIS A 138 13.91 -4.78 -3.63
C HIS A 138 15.35 -5.29 -3.69
N TYR A 139 16.26 -4.42 -4.13
CA TYR A 139 17.70 -4.64 -4.12
C TYR A 139 18.40 -3.50 -3.39
N GLN A 140 19.16 -3.84 -2.35
CA GLN A 140 20.04 -2.91 -1.63
C GLN A 140 21.16 -3.70 -0.96
N PRO A 141 22.38 -3.69 -1.52
CA PRO A 141 23.48 -4.45 -0.94
C PRO A 141 24.03 -3.79 0.31
N ALA A 142 24.29 -4.62 1.34
CA ALA A 142 24.76 -4.16 2.63
C ALA A 142 26.18 -3.54 2.58
N ASP A 143 27.01 -3.97 1.64
CA ASP A 143 28.36 -3.44 1.41
C ASP A 143 28.35 -2.12 0.62
N ASN A 144 27.25 -1.80 -0.05
CA ASN A 144 27.08 -0.54 -0.79
C ASN A 144 25.60 -0.08 -0.74
N PRO A 145 25.14 0.43 0.40
CA PRO A 145 23.76 0.89 0.57
C PRO A 145 23.36 2.05 -0.34
N GLY A 146 24.35 2.67 -1.00
CA GLY A 146 24.13 3.67 -2.05
C GLY A 146 23.43 3.14 -3.29
N LYS A 147 23.39 1.80 -3.50
CA LYS A 147 22.69 1.16 -4.61
C LYS A 147 21.31 0.69 -4.17
N ILE A 148 20.27 1.25 -4.75
CA ILE A 148 18.88 0.85 -4.48
C ILE A 148 18.19 0.63 -5.81
N VAL A 149 17.48 -0.49 -5.97
CA VAL A 149 16.55 -0.72 -7.07
C VAL A 149 15.28 -1.34 -6.52
N ASN A 150 14.15 -0.71 -6.80
CA ASN A 150 12.84 -1.20 -6.44
C ASN A 150 11.98 -1.37 -7.69
N LEU A 151 11.27 -2.48 -7.78
CA LEU A 151 10.26 -2.72 -8.79
C LEU A 151 9.01 -3.24 -8.09
N GLY A 152 7.98 -2.42 -8.06
CA GLY A 152 6.71 -2.68 -7.42
C GLY A 152 5.56 -2.78 -8.41
N TYR A 153 4.60 -3.63 -8.10
CA TYR A 153 3.30 -3.68 -8.75
C TYR A 153 2.21 -3.78 -7.69
N ARG A 154 1.13 -3.02 -7.84
CA ARG A 154 0.01 -3.01 -6.92
C ARG A 154 -1.32 -3.03 -7.68
N TYR A 155 -2.17 -3.96 -7.28
CA TYR A 155 -3.54 -4.08 -7.75
C TYR A 155 -4.49 -4.01 -6.55
N ARG A 156 -5.57 -3.21 -6.66
CA ARG A 156 -6.66 -3.16 -5.68
C ARG A 156 -8.00 -2.99 -6.38
N ASN A 157 -8.95 -3.83 -5.99
CA ASN A 157 -10.34 -3.77 -6.40
C ASN A 157 -11.25 -3.86 -5.17
N ASP A 158 -10.81 -3.23 -4.07
CA ASP A 158 -11.50 -3.21 -2.78
C ASP A 158 -12.02 -1.81 -2.43
N THR A 159 -11.92 -0.84 -3.34
CA THR A 159 -12.53 0.46 -3.17
C THR A 159 -14.04 0.30 -3.28
N MET A 160 -14.73 0.60 -2.19
CA MET A 160 -16.17 0.52 -2.13
C MET A 160 -16.82 1.79 -2.65
N ARG A 161 -17.88 1.62 -3.41
CA ARG A 161 -18.78 2.69 -3.86
C ARG A 161 -20.24 2.29 -3.69
N PHE A 162 -21.10 3.26 -3.44
CA PHE A 162 -22.53 3.03 -3.44
C PHE A 162 -23.05 3.10 -4.88
N ASP A 163 -23.69 2.01 -5.34
CA ASP A 163 -24.35 1.95 -6.64
C ASP A 163 -25.80 2.40 -6.47
N GLN A 164 -26.12 3.59 -6.99
CA GLN A 164 -27.48 4.16 -6.91
C GLN A 164 -28.52 3.36 -7.68
N ALA A 165 -28.11 2.59 -8.71
CA ALA A 165 -29.02 1.81 -9.52
C ALA A 165 -29.50 0.54 -8.81
N THR A 166 -28.61 -0.12 -8.05
CA THR A 166 -28.90 -1.34 -7.29
C THR A 166 -29.23 -1.06 -5.83
N GLY A 167 -28.86 0.10 -5.29
CA GLY A 167 -28.97 0.42 -3.86
C GLY A 167 -27.96 -0.31 -2.99
N GLU A 168 -26.90 -0.84 -3.57
CA GLU A 168 -25.91 -1.67 -2.89
C GLU A 168 -24.50 -1.07 -2.92
N TRP A 169 -23.70 -1.43 -1.93
CA TRP A 169 -22.27 -1.13 -1.92
C TRP A 169 -21.52 -2.20 -2.72
N THR A 170 -20.86 -1.76 -3.79
CA THR A 170 -20.08 -2.63 -4.69
C THR A 170 -18.59 -2.28 -4.65
N TYR A 171 -17.75 -3.23 -5.06
CA TYR A 171 -16.32 -3.02 -5.16
C TYR A 171 -15.89 -2.68 -6.58
N GLY A 172 -14.94 -1.73 -6.70
CA GLY A 172 -14.39 -1.32 -7.98
C GLY A 172 -15.45 -0.75 -8.93
N GLY A 173 -15.27 -1.02 -10.21
CA GLY A 173 -16.22 -0.64 -11.26
C GLY A 173 -15.79 0.57 -12.07
N ASP A 174 -16.70 0.96 -12.95
CA ASP A 174 -16.49 2.00 -13.95
C ASP A 174 -16.99 3.35 -13.45
N TYR A 175 -16.46 4.43 -13.99
CA TYR A 175 -17.01 5.78 -13.83
C TYR A 175 -17.79 6.18 -15.07
N GLY A 176 -18.93 6.84 -14.85
CA GLY A 176 -19.79 7.33 -15.94
C GLY A 176 -20.61 6.24 -16.62
N THR A 177 -21.30 6.60 -17.69
CA THR A 177 -22.16 5.71 -18.47
C THR A 177 -21.43 5.20 -19.70
N PRO A 178 -21.42 3.88 -19.98
CA PRO A 178 -20.79 3.36 -21.19
C PRO A 178 -21.30 4.06 -22.46
N GLY A 179 -20.34 4.52 -23.28
CA GLY A 179 -20.63 5.25 -24.52
C GLY A 179 -20.66 6.79 -24.38
N THR A 180 -20.49 7.33 -23.18
CA THR A 180 -20.30 8.78 -22.97
C THR A 180 -18.81 9.17 -22.95
N PRO A 181 -18.46 10.44 -23.25
CA PRO A 181 -17.07 10.90 -23.19
C PRO A 181 -16.43 10.80 -21.80
N GLU A 182 -17.24 10.79 -20.73
CA GLU A 182 -16.78 10.73 -19.35
C GLU A 182 -16.60 9.27 -18.85
N TYR A 183 -16.94 8.27 -19.68
CA TYR A 183 -16.84 6.87 -19.27
C TYR A 183 -15.38 6.45 -19.14
N ILE A 184 -15.02 5.98 -17.95
CA ILE A 184 -13.70 5.40 -17.65
C ILE A 184 -13.91 4.01 -17.05
N LYS A 185 -13.51 3.01 -17.81
CA LYS A 185 -13.55 1.62 -17.35
C LYS A 185 -12.58 1.39 -16.20
N ASP A 186 -13.01 0.60 -15.20
CA ASP A 186 -12.18 0.22 -14.06
C ASP A 186 -11.59 1.40 -13.25
N TYR A 187 -12.24 2.57 -13.28
CA TYR A 187 -11.77 3.81 -12.66
C TYR A 187 -11.46 3.66 -11.16
N TYR A 188 -12.28 2.89 -10.45
CA TYR A 188 -12.13 2.68 -9.01
C TYR A 188 -11.14 1.59 -8.64
N LYS A 189 -10.54 0.94 -9.64
CA LYS A 189 -9.44 -0.01 -9.40
C LYS A 189 -8.10 0.70 -9.36
N ILE A 190 -7.22 0.22 -8.51
CA ILE A 190 -5.80 0.60 -8.52
C ILE A 190 -5.05 -0.49 -9.29
N ASN A 191 -4.35 -0.11 -10.33
CA ASN A 191 -3.52 -1.00 -11.13
C ASN A 191 -2.26 -0.23 -11.52
N GLN A 192 -1.21 -0.34 -10.70
CA GLN A 192 -0.08 0.56 -10.74
C GLN A 192 1.23 -0.22 -10.70
N HIS A 193 2.23 0.26 -11.45
CA HIS A 193 3.61 -0.08 -11.16
C HIS A 193 4.33 1.09 -10.51
N ASP A 194 5.39 0.77 -9.77
CA ASP A 194 6.31 1.70 -9.14
C ASP A 194 7.73 1.20 -9.36
N PHE A 195 8.52 1.97 -10.07
CA PHE A 195 9.94 1.71 -10.26
C PHE A 195 10.74 2.83 -9.63
N SER A 196 11.72 2.50 -8.80
CA SER A 196 12.65 3.50 -8.27
C SER A 196 14.08 3.00 -8.23
N VAL A 197 15.01 3.91 -8.40
CA VAL A 197 16.45 3.60 -8.44
C VAL A 197 17.27 4.74 -7.84
N ILE A 198 18.26 4.36 -7.03
CA ILE A 198 19.41 5.18 -6.70
C ILE A 198 20.65 4.38 -7.09
N TRP A 199 21.50 4.96 -7.94
CA TRP A 199 22.67 4.25 -8.44
C TRP A 199 23.89 5.14 -8.55
N PRO A 200 25.00 4.80 -7.89
CA PRO A 200 26.26 5.49 -8.07
C PRO A 200 26.81 5.18 -9.48
N VAL A 201 26.99 6.20 -10.30
CA VAL A 201 27.48 6.07 -11.69
C VAL A 201 28.98 6.31 -11.79
N VAL A 202 29.51 7.24 -11.01
CA VAL A 202 30.94 7.50 -10.86
C VAL A 202 31.20 7.87 -9.39
N PRO A 203 32.45 7.90 -8.90
CA PRO A 203 32.74 8.34 -7.56
C PRO A 203 32.07 9.69 -7.24
N GLN A 204 31.40 9.79 -6.11
CA GLN A 204 30.67 10.97 -5.62
C GLN A 204 29.37 11.33 -6.38
N TRP A 205 29.06 10.71 -7.52
CA TRP A 205 27.84 11.01 -8.27
C TRP A 205 26.89 9.82 -8.33
N SER A 206 25.65 10.07 -7.94
CA SER A 206 24.56 9.11 -8.06
C SER A 206 23.42 9.66 -8.93
N VAL A 207 22.74 8.77 -9.65
CA VAL A 207 21.47 9.04 -10.30
C VAL A 207 20.35 8.62 -9.36
N ILE A 208 19.31 9.43 -9.28
CA ILE A 208 18.07 9.15 -8.53
C ILE A 208 16.92 9.23 -9.52
N ALA A 209 16.06 8.23 -9.56
CA ALA A 209 14.86 8.27 -10.38
C ALA A 209 13.73 7.44 -9.78
N ARG A 210 12.49 7.85 -10.07
CA ARG A 210 11.26 7.10 -9.80
C ARG A 210 10.26 7.31 -10.91
N TRP A 211 9.46 6.27 -11.17
CA TRP A 211 8.32 6.35 -12.08
C TRP A 211 7.18 5.47 -11.56
N GLN A 212 6.05 6.11 -11.26
CA GLN A 212 4.81 5.47 -10.85
C GLN A 212 3.73 5.77 -11.89
N HIS A 213 3.12 4.72 -12.44
CA HIS A 213 2.09 4.84 -13.45
C HIS A 213 0.85 4.03 -13.08
N ASP A 214 -0.32 4.64 -13.28
CA ASP A 214 -1.64 4.04 -13.08
C ASP A 214 -2.23 3.61 -14.42
N TYR A 215 -2.36 2.30 -14.59
CA TYR A 215 -2.94 1.71 -15.80
C TYR A 215 -4.47 1.86 -15.88
N SER A 216 -5.16 1.89 -14.72
CA SER A 216 -6.62 2.06 -14.68
C SER A 216 -7.03 3.44 -15.20
N ARG A 217 -6.25 4.45 -14.91
CA ARG A 217 -6.48 5.83 -15.35
C ARG A 217 -5.57 6.26 -16.50
N SER A 218 -4.70 5.34 -16.98
CA SER A 218 -3.73 5.57 -18.06
C SER A 218 -2.90 6.84 -17.88
N ARG A 219 -2.42 7.10 -16.66
CA ARG A 219 -1.65 8.29 -16.33
C ARG A 219 -0.46 8.02 -15.42
N THR A 220 0.57 8.84 -15.56
CA THR A 220 1.68 8.88 -14.59
C THR A 220 1.23 9.65 -13.35
N LEU A 221 1.36 9.04 -12.18
CA LEU A 221 1.03 9.67 -10.89
C LEU A 221 2.20 10.48 -10.38
N GLU A 222 3.40 9.92 -10.47
CA GLU A 222 4.63 10.58 -10.11
C GLU A 222 5.78 10.09 -10.97
N ALA A 223 6.61 11.02 -11.38
CA ALA A 223 7.90 10.72 -11.99
C ALA A 223 8.92 11.77 -11.56
N PHE A 224 10.06 11.33 -11.10
CA PHE A 224 11.17 12.24 -10.87
C PHE A 224 12.50 11.63 -11.32
N GLY A 225 13.42 12.52 -11.64
CA GLY A 225 14.78 12.13 -12.01
C GLY A 225 15.76 13.24 -11.67
N GLY A 226 16.95 12.83 -11.26
CA GLY A 226 17.97 13.79 -10.87
C GLY A 226 19.32 13.17 -10.57
N PHE A 227 20.20 14.05 -10.11
CA PHE A 227 21.57 13.70 -9.74
C PHE A 227 21.87 14.14 -8.31
N GLU A 228 22.66 13.34 -7.65
CA GLU A 228 23.23 13.63 -6.35
C GLU A 228 24.75 13.65 -6.46
N TYR A 229 25.37 14.73 -5.93
CA TYR A 229 26.80 14.79 -5.68
C TYR A 229 27.04 14.65 -4.18
N ASP A 230 27.84 13.68 -3.78
CA ASP A 230 28.15 13.39 -2.38
C ASP A 230 29.64 13.62 -2.11
N SER A 231 29.95 14.64 -1.29
CA SER A 231 31.29 14.97 -0.82
C SER A 231 31.48 14.51 0.63
N CYS A 232 32.67 14.65 1.16
CA CYS A 232 32.99 14.37 2.58
C CYS A 232 32.10 15.13 3.56
N CYS A 233 31.75 16.38 3.25
CA CYS A 233 31.19 17.32 4.22
C CYS A 233 29.84 17.89 3.81
N TRP A 234 29.42 17.71 2.57
CA TRP A 234 28.14 18.19 2.03
C TRP A 234 27.63 17.31 0.91
N LYS A 235 26.34 17.38 0.67
CA LYS A 235 25.64 16.66 -0.38
C LYS A 235 24.76 17.64 -1.15
N LEU A 236 24.75 17.55 -2.48
CA LEU A 236 23.94 18.38 -3.36
C LEU A 236 23.04 17.48 -4.20
N ARG A 237 21.74 17.79 -4.24
CA ARG A 237 20.76 17.09 -5.09
C ARG A 237 20.05 18.08 -6.00
N LEU A 238 19.94 17.71 -7.27
CA LEU A 238 19.14 18.43 -8.25
C LEU A 238 18.14 17.43 -8.84
N ILE A 239 16.84 17.65 -8.61
CA ILE A 239 15.78 16.73 -8.99
C ILE A 239 14.70 17.50 -9.74
N ASN A 240 14.32 16.99 -10.91
CA ASN A 240 13.14 17.40 -11.64
C ASN A 240 12.01 16.44 -11.28
N ARG A 241 10.87 16.94 -10.80
CA ARG A 241 9.71 16.16 -10.37
C ARG A 241 8.45 16.58 -11.12
N TYR A 242 7.69 15.59 -11.51
CA TYR A 242 6.34 15.63 -12.04
C TYR A 242 5.45 14.84 -11.08
N TRP A 243 4.34 15.40 -10.60
CA TRP A 243 3.43 14.69 -9.70
C TRP A 243 1.99 15.20 -9.83
N ILE A 244 1.06 14.36 -9.41
CA ILE A 244 -0.34 14.73 -9.22
C ILE A 244 -0.61 14.70 -7.72
N ASP A 245 -1.15 15.80 -7.18
CA ASP A 245 -1.42 15.89 -5.74
C ASP A 245 -2.52 14.89 -5.35
N TYR A 246 -2.25 14.06 -4.33
CA TYR A 246 -3.18 13.03 -3.90
C TYR A 246 -4.47 13.61 -3.29
N ASP A 247 -4.43 14.80 -2.71
CA ASP A 247 -5.62 15.52 -2.23
C ASP A 247 -6.54 15.92 -3.38
N GLU A 248 -5.98 16.01 -4.60
CA GLU A 248 -6.72 16.30 -5.83
C GLU A 248 -7.08 15.03 -6.62
N VAL A 249 -6.61 13.86 -6.22
CA VAL A 249 -7.10 12.57 -6.75
C VAL A 249 -8.52 12.36 -6.22
N SER A 250 -9.36 13.29 -6.56
CA SER A 250 -10.80 13.24 -6.35
C SER A 250 -11.33 11.95 -6.96
N LEU A 251 -12.22 11.30 -6.24
CA LEU A 251 -13.06 10.23 -6.81
C LEU A 251 -13.95 10.74 -7.96
N ASN A 252 -13.88 12.05 -8.26
CA ASN A 252 -14.60 12.69 -9.35
C ASN A 252 -13.62 13.05 -10.48
N PRO A 253 -13.60 12.31 -11.60
CA PRO A 253 -12.71 12.57 -12.75
C PRO A 253 -13.02 13.85 -13.54
N SER A 254 -14.10 14.55 -13.22
CA SER A 254 -14.42 15.85 -13.85
C SER A 254 -13.58 17.01 -13.30
N ARG A 255 -12.84 16.80 -12.21
CA ARG A 255 -11.87 17.75 -11.72
C ARG A 255 -10.58 17.57 -12.53
N ASN A 256 -10.12 18.62 -13.18
CA ASN A 256 -8.86 18.63 -13.91
C ASN A 256 -7.71 18.42 -12.89
N ASP A 257 -7.29 17.17 -12.73
CA ASP A 257 -6.08 16.82 -11.99
C ASP A 257 -4.89 17.21 -12.88
N GLU A 258 -4.58 18.49 -12.95
CA GLU A 258 -3.42 18.98 -13.69
C GLU A 258 -2.16 18.60 -12.91
N PRO A 259 -1.18 17.99 -13.58
CA PRO A 259 0.06 17.61 -12.93
C PRO A 259 0.92 18.82 -12.61
N ASP A 260 1.46 18.84 -11.42
CA ASP A 260 2.50 19.78 -11.02
C ASP A 260 3.88 19.38 -11.54
N ARG A 261 4.74 20.37 -11.70
CA ARG A 261 6.14 20.18 -12.11
C ARG A 261 7.03 21.11 -11.31
N GLY A 262 8.17 20.59 -10.87
CA GLY A 262 9.13 21.39 -10.11
C GLY A 262 10.55 20.91 -10.27
N ILE A 263 11.47 21.85 -10.11
CA ILE A 263 12.91 21.57 -9.99
C ILE A 263 13.31 21.86 -8.55
N PHE A 264 13.86 20.85 -7.89
CA PHE A 264 14.27 20.90 -6.48
C PHE A 264 15.79 20.86 -6.39
N LEU A 265 16.34 21.86 -5.71
CA LEU A 265 17.75 21.91 -5.32
C LEU A 265 17.85 21.76 -3.81
N GLN A 266 18.54 20.72 -3.36
CA GLN A 266 18.77 20.47 -1.94
C GLN A 266 20.27 20.46 -1.65
N ILE A 267 20.67 21.16 -0.59
CA ILE A 267 22.04 21.13 -0.05
C ILE A 267 21.94 20.57 1.37
N VAL A 268 22.67 19.50 1.64
CA VAL A 268 22.78 18.88 2.96
C VAL A 268 24.21 19.04 3.47
N LEU A 269 24.35 19.65 4.65
CA LEU A 269 25.65 19.79 5.32
C LEU A 269 25.79 18.63 6.32
N LYS A 270 26.75 17.75 6.07
CA LYS A 270 27.03 16.60 6.94
C LYS A 270 27.59 17.06 8.28
N GLY A 271 27.10 16.50 9.39
CA GLY A 271 27.60 16.78 10.74
C GLY A 271 27.03 18.02 11.44
N LEU A 272 26.11 18.78 10.81
CA LEU A 272 25.44 19.90 11.48
C LEU A 272 24.09 19.51 12.15
N GLY A 273 23.84 18.21 12.35
CA GLY A 273 22.57 17.72 12.89
C GLY A 273 21.43 17.89 11.89
N GLY A 274 20.51 16.96 11.82
CA GLY A 274 19.46 16.93 10.81
C GLY A 274 18.78 18.28 10.62
N VAL A 275 19.09 18.93 9.51
CA VAL A 275 18.34 20.08 9.06
C VAL A 275 16.95 19.57 8.72
N VAL A 276 15.99 20.05 9.50
CA VAL A 276 14.54 19.91 9.42
C VAL A 276 14.06 19.54 8.01
N GLY A 277 13.21 18.53 7.96
CA GLY A 277 12.63 17.93 6.78
C GLY A 277 12.35 18.91 5.65
N ASN A 278 13.14 18.77 4.61
CA ASN A 278 12.91 19.47 3.35
C ASN A 278 11.89 18.67 2.54
N ALA A 279 11.03 19.35 1.80
CA ALA A 279 10.09 18.71 0.88
C ALA A 279 10.74 17.64 -0.01
N THR A 280 12.02 17.84 -0.41
CA THR A 280 12.82 16.89 -1.18
C THR A 280 13.07 15.59 -0.42
N GLU A 281 13.42 15.64 0.85
CA GLU A 281 13.67 14.45 1.67
C GLU A 281 12.39 13.66 1.90
N THR A 282 11.27 14.35 2.14
CA THR A 282 9.96 13.72 2.33
C THR A 282 9.55 12.88 1.12
N PHE A 283 9.55 13.43 -0.09
CA PHE A 283 9.12 12.64 -1.26
C PHE A 283 10.13 11.56 -1.67
N LEU A 284 11.43 11.71 -1.35
CA LEU A 284 12.42 10.65 -1.57
C LEU A 284 12.24 9.51 -0.58
N ASP A 285 12.00 9.81 0.70
CA ASP A 285 11.76 8.81 1.74
C ASP A 285 10.45 8.05 1.50
N GLU A 286 9.38 8.75 1.14
CA GLU A 286 8.09 8.14 0.79
C GLU A 286 8.12 7.37 -0.53
N GLY A 287 8.94 7.84 -1.48
CA GLY A 287 8.97 7.32 -2.84
C GLY A 287 9.99 6.22 -3.10
N ILE A 288 11.04 6.11 -2.31
CA ILE A 288 12.13 5.14 -2.55
C ILE A 288 12.35 4.28 -1.32
N GLN A 289 11.89 3.04 -1.35
CA GLN A 289 12.15 2.09 -0.26
C GLN A 289 13.66 1.89 -0.09
N GLY A 290 14.15 2.00 1.17
CA GLY A 290 15.57 1.89 1.49
C GLY A 290 16.32 3.23 1.47
N TYR A 291 15.65 4.33 1.13
CA TYR A 291 16.26 5.66 1.12
C TYR A 291 16.74 6.09 2.52
N ARG A 292 15.90 5.91 3.54
CA ARG A 292 16.23 6.29 4.93
C ARG A 292 17.42 5.52 5.46
N GLU A 293 17.43 4.20 5.26
CA GLU A 293 18.54 3.33 5.67
C GLU A 293 19.85 3.72 4.98
N ARG A 294 19.78 4.18 3.73
CA ARG A 294 20.94 4.73 3.00
C ARG A 294 21.45 6.02 3.64
N GLU A 295 20.54 6.95 3.99
CA GLU A 295 20.93 8.22 4.60
C GLU A 295 21.52 8.02 6.01
N ASP A 296 20.91 7.14 6.83
CA ASP A 296 21.39 6.84 8.18
C ASP A 296 22.79 6.22 8.20
N GLN A 297 23.19 5.50 7.15
CA GLN A 297 24.53 4.92 7.02
C GLN A 297 25.56 5.90 6.42
N ALA A 298 25.11 7.01 5.84
CA ALA A 298 25.98 8.04 5.25
C ALA A 298 26.44 9.10 6.26
N PHE A 299 25.90 9.06 7.48
CA PHE A 299 26.24 9.93 8.62
C PHE A 299 26.85 9.13 9.76
#